data_9abd0626a5a97cc0ea079c271a5176b8
#
_entry.id   9abd0626a5a97cc0ea079c271a5176b8
#
_cell.length_a   1.000
_cell.length_b   1.000
_cell.length_c   1.000
_cell.angle_alpha   90.00
_cell.angle_beta   90.00
_cell.angle_gamma   90.00
#
_symmetry.space_group_name_H-M   'P 1'
#
loop_
_entity.id
_entity.type
_entity.pdbx_description
1 polymer ?
#
loop_
_entity_poly.entity_id
_entity_poly.type
_entity_poly.pdbx_seq_one_letter_code
_entity_poly.pdbx_strand_id
1 'polypeptide(L)'
;MITQKLKKYNFSACSFFDRPNSLKGGFIIRFKLSSPVTEREVTEIFSVPDAVRGTVRLLTLKEAGEGWGWNENYTSYPDENGFVPVLECEIYLNVPYHPERTAMKIGVPLTLYDANDKDMYLLYDGMHLCLFSDGLLINENFPIGEIKNSSDAPEVKIGGKTESIAFSHDLSAVTTSDYERKLDKGIRYYSPAGHCTWAGDVVNFWYDGVYHLIYFFDRHHHGNRFGGGAHFFQQLTTTDFVNWTDHGPIFVLEKPWQSVGTGTMFHWRDKYYFAYGFHTSRNIPDEHLYGRDIYEQYRENGYTKAVSYDEIYNAGKYPNGANLAVSDDGIHFKMMDKMFHWEENPSVYSFDNESLMMCIGNGIWNADSPLGEWKLTNPGFPPCGERSSMRNSSECPSFFSKNGYNYIIMGLTGFWRTEKDGETYIDCAAEGHDIYDGLLVPMAVNVSVKPTCQ
;
A
#
# COMPACT_ATOMS: atom_id res chain seq x y z
N MET A 1 15.11 -18.72 0.48
CA MET A 1 15.86 -17.46 0.75
C MET A 1 15.07 -16.30 0.12
N ILE A 2 14.97 -15.16 0.79
CA ILE A 2 14.33 -13.97 0.21
C ILE A 2 15.41 -12.89 0.05
N THR A 3 15.54 -12.36 -1.16
CA THR A 3 16.37 -11.19 -1.44
C THR A 3 15.47 -9.98 -1.55
N GLN A 4 15.64 -9.01 -0.68
CA GLN A 4 14.91 -7.75 -0.71
C GLN A 4 15.74 -6.69 -1.45
N LYS A 5 15.17 -6.11 -2.50
CA LYS A 5 15.74 -4.96 -3.21
C LYS A 5 15.19 -3.69 -2.61
N LEU A 6 16.03 -2.95 -1.93
CA LEU A 6 15.68 -1.74 -1.20
C LEU A 6 16.40 -0.54 -1.82
N LYS A 7 15.95 0.66 -1.48
CA LYS A 7 16.70 1.90 -1.75
C LYS A 7 17.39 2.35 -0.47
N LYS A 8 18.68 2.63 -0.57
CA LYS A 8 19.44 3.30 0.49
C LYS A 8 19.57 4.78 0.14
N TYR A 9 19.08 5.63 1.02
CA TYR A 9 19.11 7.08 0.88
C TYR A 9 20.43 7.62 1.39
N ASN A 10 21.00 8.55 0.64
CA ASN A 10 22.25 9.20 0.97
C ASN A 10 22.02 10.70 1.19
N PHE A 11 22.29 11.12 2.41
CA PHE A 11 22.14 12.51 2.89
C PHE A 11 23.46 13.27 2.95
N SER A 12 24.58 12.69 2.49
CA SER A 12 25.90 13.27 2.65
C SER A 12 26.14 14.59 1.91
N ALA A 13 25.38 14.81 0.82
CA ALA A 13 25.44 16.03 0.03
C ALA A 13 24.55 17.16 0.61
N CYS A 14 23.66 16.83 1.55
CA CYS A 14 22.79 17.83 2.16
C CYS A 14 23.60 18.78 3.07
N SER A 15 23.32 20.06 2.96
CA SER A 15 23.91 21.06 3.85
C SER A 15 23.14 21.09 5.17
N PHE A 16 23.78 20.64 6.25
CA PHE A 16 23.18 20.62 7.59
C PHE A 16 23.63 21.81 8.44
N PHE A 17 22.64 22.45 9.06
CA PHE A 17 22.80 23.54 10.00
C PHE A 17 22.19 23.15 11.34
N ASP A 18 22.67 23.71 12.43
CA ASP A 18 22.15 23.42 13.77
C ASP A 18 20.71 23.94 14.00
N ARG A 19 20.25 24.84 13.16
CA ARG A 19 18.90 25.45 13.26
C ARG A 19 18.26 25.55 11.88
N PRO A 20 16.94 25.36 11.77
CA PRO A 20 16.25 25.56 10.51
C PRO A 20 16.06 27.06 10.22
N ASN A 21 16.09 27.43 8.94
CA ASN A 21 15.71 28.77 8.49
C ASN A 21 14.18 28.91 8.39
N SER A 22 13.52 27.83 8.00
CA SER A 22 12.07 27.70 7.91
C SER A 22 11.74 26.21 7.86
N LEU A 23 10.49 25.82 8.13
CA LEU A 23 10.02 24.43 7.91
C LEU A 23 9.06 24.33 6.74
N LYS A 24 8.78 25.45 6.07
CA LYS A 24 7.95 25.46 4.86
C LYS A 24 8.66 24.75 3.70
N GLY A 25 7.90 24.00 2.91
CA GLY A 25 8.42 23.29 1.74
C GLY A 25 9.21 22.02 2.04
N GLY A 26 9.26 21.62 3.32
CA GLY A 26 9.92 20.40 3.74
C GLY A 26 11.26 20.62 4.45
N PHE A 27 11.73 19.57 5.12
CA PHE A 27 12.95 19.59 5.89
C PHE A 27 13.53 18.19 6.10
N ILE A 28 14.81 18.15 6.44
CA ILE A 28 15.48 16.95 6.96
C ILE A 28 16.04 17.31 8.34
N ILE A 29 15.76 16.48 9.34
CA ILE A 29 16.39 16.54 10.65
C ILE A 29 17.33 15.33 10.76
N ARG A 30 18.63 15.57 10.89
CA ARG A 30 19.60 14.57 11.30
C ARG A 30 19.79 14.63 12.80
N PHE A 31 19.71 13.52 13.48
CA PHE A 31 19.94 13.42 14.91
C PHE A 31 20.59 12.10 15.31
N LYS A 32 21.25 12.11 16.46
CA LYS A 32 21.86 10.94 17.07
C LYS A 32 21.58 10.94 18.57
N LEU A 33 21.26 9.79 19.12
CA LEU A 33 21.05 9.64 20.56
C LEU A 33 22.38 9.51 21.29
N SER A 34 22.49 10.13 22.48
CA SER A 34 23.71 10.12 23.29
C SER A 34 23.84 8.93 24.23
N SER A 35 22.72 8.23 24.48
CA SER A 35 22.69 7.12 25.45
C SER A 35 21.46 6.25 25.25
N PRO A 36 21.47 5.01 25.73
CA PRO A 36 20.29 4.15 25.74
C PRO A 36 19.10 4.77 26.45
N VAL A 37 17.90 4.41 26.01
CA VAL A 37 16.63 4.84 26.61
C VAL A 37 16.33 3.93 27.80
N THR A 38 16.31 4.48 28.98
CA THR A 38 16.12 3.74 30.24
C THR A 38 14.91 4.23 31.06
N GLU A 39 14.33 5.37 30.66
CA GLU A 39 13.27 6.01 31.40
C GLU A 39 11.88 5.61 30.86
N ARG A 40 10.94 5.41 31.79
CA ARG A 40 9.52 5.21 31.50
C ARG A 40 8.83 6.51 31.08
N GLU A 41 9.30 7.61 31.62
CA GLU A 41 8.77 8.94 31.27
C GLU A 41 9.20 9.35 29.87
N VAL A 42 8.32 10.13 29.23
CA VAL A 42 8.60 10.68 27.90
C VAL A 42 9.76 11.67 28.01
N THR A 43 10.86 11.33 27.35
CA THR A 43 12.02 12.22 27.25
C THR A 43 12.04 12.86 25.88
N GLU A 44 11.98 14.18 25.85
CA GLU A 44 12.13 14.95 24.61
C GLU A 44 13.59 14.90 24.15
N ILE A 45 13.80 14.58 22.88
CA ILE A 45 15.13 14.59 22.25
C ILE A 45 15.33 15.84 21.40
N PHE A 46 14.28 16.32 20.77
CA PHE A 46 14.23 17.63 20.12
C PHE A 46 12.80 18.11 19.99
N SER A 47 12.59 19.40 19.88
CA SER A 47 11.32 19.97 19.42
C SER A 47 11.48 21.32 18.72
N VAL A 48 10.58 21.55 17.78
CA VAL A 48 10.29 22.87 17.21
C VAL A 48 8.82 23.14 17.53
N PRO A 49 8.51 24.17 18.33
CA PRO A 49 7.14 24.44 18.76
C PRO A 49 6.17 24.51 17.59
N ASP A 50 5.03 23.86 17.72
CA ASP A 50 3.97 23.77 16.72
C ASP A 50 4.42 23.28 15.33
N ALA A 51 5.51 22.52 15.26
CA ALA A 51 6.00 21.95 14.01
C ALA A 51 6.35 20.48 14.14
N VAL A 52 7.35 20.14 14.92
CA VAL A 52 7.85 18.76 15.01
C VAL A 52 8.44 18.48 16.39
N ARG A 53 8.28 17.26 16.86
CA ARG A 53 8.80 16.80 18.13
C ARG A 53 9.34 15.39 18.01
N GLY A 54 10.53 15.14 18.55
CA GLY A 54 11.10 13.81 18.74
C GLY A 54 11.12 13.45 20.22
N THR A 55 10.70 12.24 20.56
CA THR A 55 10.65 11.75 21.94
C THR A 55 11.10 10.30 22.02
N VAL A 56 11.61 9.91 23.18
CA VAL A 56 11.93 8.52 23.52
C VAL A 56 11.34 8.15 24.88
N ARG A 57 11.00 6.87 25.04
CA ARG A 57 10.52 6.31 26.32
C ARG A 57 10.59 4.78 26.32
N LEU A 58 10.46 4.17 27.49
CA LEU A 58 10.21 2.75 27.61
C LEU A 58 8.71 2.48 27.67
N LEU A 59 8.24 1.50 26.91
CA LEU A 59 6.87 0.97 26.99
C LEU A 59 6.89 -0.48 27.44
N THR A 60 5.89 -0.91 28.21
CA THR A 60 5.59 -2.33 28.36
C THR A 60 5.01 -2.88 27.06
N LEU A 61 5.06 -4.21 26.88
CA LEU A 61 4.39 -4.86 25.74
C LEU A 61 2.89 -4.52 25.67
N LYS A 62 2.23 -4.39 26.83
CA LYS A 62 0.83 -4.01 26.88
C LYS A 62 0.60 -2.60 26.35
N GLU A 63 1.35 -1.61 26.83
CA GLU A 63 1.27 -0.22 26.37
C GLU A 63 1.63 -0.11 24.88
N ALA A 64 2.62 -0.86 24.44
CA ALA A 64 3.00 -0.92 23.04
C ALA A 64 1.89 -1.58 22.18
N GLY A 65 1.14 -2.53 22.74
CA GLY A 65 0.03 -3.23 22.07
C GLY A 65 -1.31 -2.52 22.14
N GLU A 66 -1.54 -1.64 23.10
CA GLU A 66 -2.79 -0.88 23.24
C GLU A 66 -2.96 0.19 22.14
N GLY A 67 -1.93 0.49 21.39
CA GLY A 67 -1.96 1.33 20.18
C GLY A 67 -2.68 0.71 18.97
N TRP A 68 -3.39 -0.38 19.12
CA TRP A 68 -4.07 -1.17 18.08
C TRP A 68 -5.35 -0.52 17.53
N GLY A 69 -5.41 0.64 17.35
CA GLY A 69 -6.46 1.28 16.58
C GLY A 69 -5.81 2.26 15.66
N TRP A 70 -5.22 1.81 14.56
CA TRP A 70 -4.67 2.71 13.55
C TRP A 70 -3.37 3.43 13.94
N ASN A 71 -2.79 3.09 15.09
CA ASN A 71 -1.51 3.60 15.57
C ASN A 71 -0.41 2.56 15.43
N GLU A 72 0.82 3.02 15.56
CA GLU A 72 2.00 2.19 15.46
C GLU A 72 2.04 1.10 16.51
N ASN A 73 2.42 -0.09 16.09
CA ASN A 73 2.56 -1.25 16.95
C ASN A 73 4.03 -1.49 17.28
N TYR A 74 4.40 -1.32 18.53
CA TYR A 74 5.77 -1.51 19.04
C TYR A 74 5.98 -2.87 19.71
N THR A 75 5.09 -3.82 19.49
CA THR A 75 4.99 -5.04 20.29
C THR A 75 6.12 -6.04 20.11
N SER A 76 7.04 -5.83 19.19
CA SER A 76 7.76 -6.96 18.64
C SER A 76 8.99 -7.42 19.43
N TYR A 77 9.61 -6.59 20.30
CA TYR A 77 10.95 -6.94 20.82
C TYR A 77 11.22 -6.27 22.17
N PRO A 78 10.68 -6.81 23.26
CA PRO A 78 11.01 -6.32 24.60
C PRO A 78 12.46 -6.68 24.97
N ASP A 79 13.04 -5.89 25.84
CA ASP A 79 14.26 -6.23 26.53
C ASP A 79 14.02 -7.37 27.56
N GLU A 80 15.09 -7.77 28.26
CA GLU A 80 15.04 -8.80 29.31
C GLU A 80 14.09 -8.47 30.48
N ASN A 81 13.72 -7.20 30.66
CA ASN A 81 12.82 -6.72 31.70
C ASN A 81 11.37 -6.55 31.18
N GLY A 82 11.11 -6.89 29.93
CA GLY A 82 9.79 -6.78 29.31
C GLY A 82 9.44 -5.37 28.80
N PHE A 83 10.43 -4.50 28.62
CA PHE A 83 10.26 -3.16 28.09
C PHE A 83 10.74 -3.02 26.65
N VAL A 84 10.08 -2.15 25.92
CA VAL A 84 10.45 -1.74 24.56
C VAL A 84 10.85 -0.28 24.58
N PRO A 85 12.14 0.06 24.31
CA PRO A 85 12.54 1.44 24.10
C PRO A 85 12.02 1.89 22.73
N VAL A 86 11.29 3.01 22.71
CA VAL A 86 10.62 3.52 21.51
C VAL A 86 11.09 4.92 21.21
N LEU A 87 11.37 5.19 19.94
CA LEU A 87 11.52 6.51 19.36
C LEU A 87 10.20 6.90 18.68
N GLU A 88 9.68 8.08 19.01
CA GLU A 88 8.49 8.64 18.37
C GLU A 88 8.83 10.03 17.79
N CYS A 89 8.43 10.27 16.54
CA CYS A 89 8.49 11.57 15.89
C CYS A 89 7.08 12.03 15.53
N GLU A 90 6.73 13.24 15.93
CA GLU A 90 5.40 13.81 15.76
C GLU A 90 5.51 15.13 14.98
N ILE A 91 4.64 15.30 13.97
CA ILE A 91 4.52 16.51 13.18
C ILE A 91 3.16 17.17 13.45
N TYR A 92 3.14 18.50 13.60
CA TYR A 92 1.94 19.28 13.89
C TYR A 92 1.48 20.03 12.65
N LEU A 93 0.21 19.82 12.27
CA LEU A 93 -0.35 20.25 11.00
C LEU A 93 -1.63 21.05 11.19
N ASN A 94 -1.89 21.96 10.29
CA ASN A 94 -3.20 22.50 10.02
C ASN A 94 -3.87 21.61 8.99
N VAL A 95 -4.88 20.85 9.42
CA VAL A 95 -5.64 19.95 8.55
C VAL A 95 -6.99 20.58 8.26
N PRO A 96 -7.28 21.00 7.01
CA PRO A 96 -8.44 21.82 6.68
C PRO A 96 -9.78 21.20 7.09
N TYR A 97 -9.92 19.87 6.96
CA TYR A 97 -11.21 19.19 7.20
C TYR A 97 -11.29 18.44 8.53
N HIS A 98 -10.18 18.34 9.23
CA HIS A 98 -10.07 17.62 10.48
C HIS A 98 -9.30 18.47 11.50
N PRO A 99 -9.88 19.58 11.96
CA PRO A 99 -9.20 20.47 12.92
C PRO A 99 -8.84 19.76 14.23
N GLU A 100 -9.51 18.64 14.53
CA GLU A 100 -9.20 17.76 15.66
C GLU A 100 -7.95 16.89 15.43
N ARG A 101 -7.54 16.69 14.19
CA ARG A 101 -6.38 15.86 13.81
C ARG A 101 -5.18 16.74 13.49
N THR A 102 -4.66 17.38 14.51
CA THR A 102 -3.61 18.39 14.37
C THR A 102 -2.20 17.85 14.48
N ALA A 103 -2.04 16.56 14.70
CA ALA A 103 -0.74 15.92 14.82
C ALA A 103 -0.74 14.55 14.14
N MET A 104 0.37 14.17 13.57
CA MET A 104 0.65 12.85 13.04
C MET A 104 1.96 12.35 13.59
N LYS A 105 1.99 11.08 13.97
CA LYS A 105 3.12 10.44 14.61
C LYS A 105 3.60 9.23 13.81
N ILE A 106 4.92 9.07 13.78
CA ILE A 106 5.60 7.84 13.40
C ILE A 106 6.60 7.44 14.47
N GLY A 107 6.89 6.17 14.61
CA GLY A 107 7.87 5.72 15.59
C GLY A 107 8.41 4.34 15.28
N VAL A 108 9.42 3.94 16.05
CA VAL A 108 10.06 2.63 15.89
C VAL A 108 10.57 2.12 17.24
N PRO A 109 10.57 0.80 17.44
CA PRO A 109 11.27 0.20 18.57
C PRO A 109 12.78 0.27 18.34
N LEU A 110 13.50 0.87 19.27
CA LEU A 110 14.95 1.04 19.18
C LEU A 110 15.73 -0.27 19.32
N THR A 111 15.10 -1.32 19.82
CA THR A 111 15.68 -2.67 19.82
C THR A 111 15.93 -3.24 18.42
N LEU A 112 15.14 -2.76 17.44
CA LEU A 112 15.34 -3.12 16.03
C LEU A 112 16.25 -2.16 15.29
N TYR A 113 16.21 -0.89 15.68
CA TYR A 113 16.86 0.22 14.98
C TYR A 113 17.65 0.99 16.02
N ASP A 114 18.86 0.53 16.30
CA ASP A 114 19.72 1.15 17.28
C ASP A 114 20.14 2.56 16.83
N ALA A 115 19.60 3.54 17.49
CA ALA A 115 19.86 4.94 17.19
C ALA A 115 21.10 5.51 17.91
N ASN A 116 21.72 4.73 18.84
CA ASN A 116 22.87 5.21 19.62
C ASN A 116 24.13 5.30 18.75
N ASP A 117 24.29 4.38 17.80
CA ASP A 117 25.47 4.32 16.95
C ASP A 117 25.20 4.72 15.50
N LYS A 118 23.98 5.16 15.17
CA LYS A 118 23.55 5.46 13.81
C LYS A 118 23.02 6.86 13.69
N ASP A 119 23.27 7.47 12.54
CA ASP A 119 22.56 8.68 12.16
C ASP A 119 21.11 8.35 11.81
N MET A 120 20.21 9.00 12.53
CA MET A 120 18.78 8.99 12.24
C MET A 120 18.41 10.22 11.43
N TYR A 121 17.50 10.03 10.47
CA TYR A 121 17.00 11.12 9.65
C TYR A 121 15.48 11.12 9.66
N LEU A 122 14.89 12.26 10.01
CA LEU A 122 13.47 12.54 9.81
C LEU A 122 13.34 13.46 8.61
N LEU A 123 12.67 13.02 7.56
CA LEU A 123 12.44 13.82 6.36
C LEU A 123 10.94 14.10 6.24
N TYR A 124 10.61 15.33 5.93
CA TYR A 124 9.28 15.74 5.51
C TYR A 124 9.40 16.54 4.21
N ASP A 125 8.70 16.11 3.15
CA ASP A 125 8.78 16.72 1.82
C ASP A 125 7.51 17.50 1.43
N GLY A 126 6.63 17.74 2.39
CA GLY A 126 5.31 18.32 2.15
C GLY A 126 4.20 17.26 1.98
N MET A 127 4.56 16.01 1.72
CA MET A 127 3.64 14.89 1.51
C MET A 127 3.96 13.69 2.39
N HIS A 128 5.24 13.34 2.52
CA HIS A 128 5.73 12.20 3.26
C HIS A 128 6.47 12.63 4.51
N LEU A 129 6.18 11.97 5.61
CA LEU A 129 6.99 11.99 6.81
C LEU A 129 7.72 10.65 6.89
N CYS A 130 9.02 10.67 6.72
CA CYS A 130 9.85 9.47 6.60
C CYS A 130 10.90 9.44 7.70
N LEU A 131 11.08 8.30 8.34
CA LEU A 131 12.13 8.04 9.31
C LEU A 131 13.13 7.03 8.75
N PHE A 132 14.40 7.39 8.80
CA PHE A 132 15.50 6.56 8.29
C PHE A 132 16.49 6.23 9.40
N SER A 133 17.05 5.03 9.34
CA SER A 133 18.21 4.60 10.10
C SER A 133 19.32 4.22 9.14
N ASP A 134 20.47 4.88 9.22
CA ASP A 134 21.62 4.66 8.32
C ASP A 134 21.22 4.66 6.83
N GLY A 135 20.31 5.56 6.46
CA GLY A 135 19.79 5.73 5.10
C GLY A 135 18.77 4.70 4.64
N LEU A 136 18.41 3.73 5.45
CA LEU A 136 17.30 2.81 5.15
C LEU A 136 16.00 3.36 5.73
N LEU A 137 14.96 3.40 4.90
CA LEU A 137 13.62 3.79 5.33
C LEU A 137 13.09 2.75 6.32
N ILE A 138 12.79 3.17 7.54
CA ILE A 138 12.30 2.30 8.60
C ILE A 138 10.84 2.53 8.95
N ASN A 139 10.35 3.75 8.76
CA ASN A 139 8.94 4.09 8.90
C ASN A 139 8.58 5.30 8.04
N GLU A 140 7.32 5.40 7.63
CA GLU A 140 6.79 6.53 6.88
C GLU A 140 5.32 6.73 7.14
N ASN A 141 4.85 7.96 6.92
CA ASN A 141 3.44 8.29 6.95
C ASN A 141 3.14 9.40 5.94
N PHE A 142 1.87 9.62 5.62
CA PHE A 142 1.43 10.56 4.59
C PHE A 142 0.56 11.65 5.21
N PRO A 143 1.15 12.65 5.86
CA PRO A 143 0.39 13.74 6.44
C PRO A 143 -0.28 14.59 5.35
N ILE A 144 -1.51 15.00 5.64
CA ILE A 144 -2.26 15.93 4.81
C ILE A 144 -2.47 17.19 5.62
N GLY A 145 -1.93 18.30 5.15
CA GLY A 145 -2.00 19.60 5.82
C GLY A 145 -0.67 20.35 5.79
N GLU A 146 -0.71 21.59 6.18
CA GLU A 146 0.49 22.43 6.31
C GLU A 146 1.03 22.40 7.73
N ILE A 147 2.34 22.50 7.88
CA ILE A 147 2.95 22.65 9.22
C ILE A 147 2.40 23.90 9.89
N LYS A 148 1.97 23.76 11.16
CA LYS A 148 1.39 24.85 11.93
C LYS A 148 2.35 26.03 12.11
N ASN A 149 3.61 25.72 12.41
CA ASN A 149 4.62 26.78 12.62
C ASN A 149 5.05 27.37 11.28
N SER A 150 4.69 28.62 11.05
CA SER A 150 5.05 29.39 9.85
C SER A 150 6.22 30.34 10.06
N SER A 151 6.93 30.27 11.18
CA SER A 151 8.07 31.10 11.49
C SER A 151 9.19 30.94 10.47
N ASP A 152 9.82 32.03 10.07
CA ASP A 152 10.99 32.02 9.18
C ASP A 152 12.30 31.66 9.92
N ALA A 153 12.28 31.63 11.26
CA ALA A 153 13.40 31.18 12.08
C ALA A 153 12.88 30.49 13.36
N PRO A 154 12.36 29.26 13.22
CA PRO A 154 11.75 28.56 14.35
C PRO A 154 12.78 28.23 15.43
N GLU A 155 12.38 28.36 16.69
CA GLU A 155 13.19 27.97 17.83
C GLU A 155 13.33 26.45 17.90
N VAL A 156 14.56 25.96 18.07
CA VAL A 156 14.84 24.54 18.28
C VAL A 156 15.19 24.31 19.74
N LYS A 157 14.50 23.39 20.38
CA LYS A 157 14.84 22.87 21.71
C LYS A 157 15.52 21.51 21.56
N ILE A 158 16.64 21.34 22.23
CA ILE A 158 17.42 20.09 22.21
C ILE A 158 17.31 19.45 23.59
N GLY A 159 16.89 18.21 23.62
CA GLY A 159 16.73 17.43 24.83
C GLY A 159 18.02 16.74 25.30
N GLY A 160 18.02 16.28 26.54
CA GLY A 160 19.20 15.73 27.19
C GLY A 160 19.73 14.39 26.69
N LYS A 161 18.98 13.69 25.85
CA LYS A 161 19.37 12.40 25.23
C LYS A 161 19.88 12.54 23.80
N THR A 162 20.12 13.75 23.34
CA THR A 162 20.57 14.02 21.98
C THR A 162 22.07 14.34 21.96
N GLU A 163 22.85 13.54 21.24
CA GLU A 163 24.27 13.83 21.01
C GLU A 163 24.46 14.96 20.00
N SER A 164 23.68 14.93 18.93
CA SER A 164 23.72 15.93 17.87
C SER A 164 22.37 16.06 17.18
N ILE A 165 22.07 17.26 16.71
CA ILE A 165 20.92 17.56 15.86
C ILE A 165 21.31 18.61 14.84
N ALA A 166 20.87 18.45 13.60
CA ALA A 166 21.06 19.41 12.54
C ALA A 166 19.94 19.33 11.51
N PHE A 167 19.67 20.43 10.82
CA PHE A 167 18.58 20.59 9.87
C PHE A 167 19.10 20.85 8.47
N SER A 168 18.38 20.36 7.47
CA SER A 168 18.60 20.72 6.07
C SER A 168 17.26 20.99 5.38
N HIS A 169 17.27 21.89 4.41
CA HIS A 169 16.16 22.15 3.51
C HIS A 169 16.48 21.70 2.09
N ASP A 170 17.67 21.15 1.87
CA ASP A 170 18.11 20.71 0.56
C ASP A 170 17.68 19.29 0.27
N LEU A 171 16.37 19.13 0.07
CA LEU A 171 15.76 17.84 -0.26
C LEU A 171 16.26 17.33 -1.62
N SER A 172 16.64 18.22 -2.52
CA SER A 172 17.13 17.86 -3.85
C SER A 172 18.53 17.23 -3.83
N ALA A 173 19.29 17.43 -2.76
CA ALA A 173 20.60 16.80 -2.58
C ALA A 173 20.53 15.34 -2.10
N VAL A 174 19.35 14.87 -1.71
CA VAL A 174 19.16 13.47 -1.30
C VAL A 174 19.24 12.59 -2.54
N THR A 175 20.15 11.63 -2.51
CA THR A 175 20.31 10.64 -3.58
C THR A 175 19.98 9.25 -3.07
N THR A 176 19.73 8.32 -3.98
CA THR A 176 19.47 6.92 -3.63
C THR A 176 20.41 5.99 -4.37
N SER A 177 20.69 4.86 -3.77
CA SER A 177 21.39 3.74 -4.40
C SER A 177 20.64 2.45 -4.11
N ASP A 178 20.85 1.45 -4.97
CA ASP A 178 20.28 0.12 -4.74
C ASP A 178 21.00 -0.55 -3.57
N TYR A 179 20.22 -1.24 -2.76
CA TYR A 179 20.69 -2.02 -1.61
C TYR A 179 19.96 -3.36 -1.58
N GLU A 180 20.72 -4.42 -1.50
CA GLU A 180 20.15 -5.77 -1.39
C GLU A 180 20.34 -6.33 0.02
N ARG A 181 19.26 -6.83 0.60
CA ARG A 181 19.26 -7.55 1.86
C ARG A 181 18.80 -8.99 1.65
N LYS A 182 19.59 -9.95 2.11
CA LYS A 182 19.20 -11.35 2.10
C LYS A 182 18.62 -11.72 3.46
N LEU A 183 17.39 -12.21 3.46
CA LEU A 183 16.72 -12.71 4.64
C LEU A 183 17.07 -14.19 4.83
N ASP A 184 17.33 -14.57 6.06
CA ASP A 184 17.88 -15.88 6.41
C ASP A 184 16.91 -17.05 6.13
N LYS A 185 17.48 -18.26 6.05
CA LYS A 185 16.82 -19.51 5.64
C LYS A 185 15.76 -20.03 6.61
N GLY A 186 15.57 -19.40 7.76
CA GLY A 186 14.62 -19.84 8.78
C GLY A 186 13.25 -19.14 8.75
N ILE A 187 13.02 -18.22 7.81
CA ILE A 187 11.77 -17.43 7.78
C ILE A 187 10.61 -18.31 7.32
N ARG A 188 9.65 -18.52 8.21
CA ARG A 188 8.37 -19.19 7.90
C ARG A 188 7.32 -18.23 7.37
N TYR A 189 7.45 -16.94 7.65
CA TYR A 189 6.52 -15.90 7.27
C TYR A 189 7.31 -14.75 6.64
N TYR A 190 6.81 -14.26 5.52
CA TYR A 190 7.35 -13.06 4.91
C TYR A 190 6.78 -11.82 5.59
N SER A 191 7.64 -10.84 5.84
CA SER A 191 7.26 -9.50 6.26
C SER A 191 8.00 -8.49 5.39
N PRO A 192 7.30 -7.49 4.86
CA PRO A 192 7.94 -6.40 4.14
C PRO A 192 8.96 -5.66 5.00
N ALA A 193 9.88 -4.94 4.35
CA ALA A 193 10.89 -4.18 5.07
C ALA A 193 10.30 -2.97 5.80
N GLY A 194 10.83 -2.68 6.98
CA GLY A 194 10.45 -1.54 7.81
C GLY A 194 9.58 -1.91 9.00
N HIS A 195 9.13 -0.88 9.72
CA HIS A 195 8.29 -1.02 10.90
C HIS A 195 6.81 -0.80 10.56
N CYS A 196 5.91 -1.45 11.29
CA CYS A 196 4.46 -1.43 11.07
C CYS A 196 4.03 -1.72 9.64
N THR A 197 4.70 -2.68 9.00
CA THR A 197 4.43 -3.10 7.63
C THR A 197 3.59 -4.36 7.60
N TRP A 198 2.59 -4.37 6.72
CA TRP A 198 1.66 -5.48 6.54
C TRP A 198 1.62 -5.90 5.08
N ALA A 199 1.43 -7.17 4.84
CA ALA A 199 1.10 -7.71 3.54
C ALA A 199 -0.36 -8.17 3.57
N GLY A 200 -1.17 -7.58 2.72
CA GLY A 200 -2.56 -7.96 2.53
C GLY A 200 -2.82 -8.43 1.10
N ASP A 201 -4.03 -8.71 0.79
CA ASP A 201 -4.61 -9.04 -0.52
C ASP A 201 -3.61 -9.44 -1.60
N VAL A 202 -3.32 -10.72 -1.65
CA VAL A 202 -2.28 -11.27 -2.52
C VAL A 202 -2.87 -11.56 -3.90
N VAL A 203 -2.23 -11.01 -4.92
CA VAL A 203 -2.50 -11.30 -6.32
C VAL A 203 -1.38 -12.16 -6.89
N ASN A 204 -1.72 -13.27 -7.48
CA ASN A 204 -0.74 -14.18 -8.05
C ASN A 204 -0.90 -14.27 -9.58
N PHE A 205 0.24 -14.38 -10.25
CA PHE A 205 0.30 -14.53 -11.70
C PHE A 205 1.50 -15.39 -12.09
N TRP A 206 1.27 -16.32 -13.01
CA TRP A 206 2.32 -17.15 -13.57
C TRP A 206 2.41 -16.91 -15.07
N TYR A 207 3.59 -16.56 -15.54
CA TYR A 207 3.86 -16.41 -16.96
C TYR A 207 5.33 -16.68 -17.28
N ASP A 208 5.60 -17.35 -18.37
CA ASP A 208 6.94 -17.67 -18.90
C ASP A 208 7.95 -18.14 -17.85
N GLY A 209 7.52 -19.08 -17.00
CA GLY A 209 8.40 -19.68 -15.98
C GLY A 209 8.62 -18.83 -14.74
N VAL A 210 8.06 -17.64 -14.66
CA VAL A 210 8.15 -16.75 -13.50
C VAL A 210 6.81 -16.69 -12.77
N TYR A 211 6.84 -16.88 -11.47
CA TYR A 211 5.71 -16.64 -10.60
C TYR A 211 5.84 -15.25 -9.97
N HIS A 212 4.82 -14.44 -10.20
CA HIS A 212 4.67 -13.11 -9.65
C HIS A 212 3.66 -13.15 -8.51
N LEU A 213 4.04 -12.62 -7.37
CA LEU A 213 3.18 -12.48 -6.21
C LEU A 213 3.15 -11.01 -5.86
N ILE A 214 2.06 -10.35 -6.23
CA ILE A 214 1.80 -8.95 -5.91
C ILE A 214 0.95 -8.93 -4.66
N TYR A 215 1.23 -8.03 -3.74
CA TYR A 215 0.49 -7.92 -2.49
C TYR A 215 0.27 -6.46 -2.12
N PHE A 216 -0.79 -6.21 -1.39
CA PHE A 216 -0.94 -4.93 -0.73
C PHE A 216 0.16 -4.78 0.31
N PHE A 217 0.95 -3.78 0.11
CA PHE A 217 1.79 -3.23 1.15
C PHE A 217 1.01 -2.15 1.86
N ASP A 218 0.75 -2.38 3.11
CA ASP A 218 0.10 -1.43 3.98
C ASP A 218 1.05 -1.12 5.14
N ARG A 219 1.10 0.13 5.51
CA ARG A 219 1.79 0.58 6.69
C ARG A 219 0.79 1.24 7.63
N HIS A 220 0.89 0.96 8.91
CA HIS A 220 -0.05 1.43 9.93
C HIS A 220 -1.50 0.93 9.76
N HIS A 221 -1.71 -0.14 9.03
CA HIS A 221 -3.00 -0.81 8.83
C HIS A 221 -4.13 0.18 8.51
N HIS A 222 -4.05 0.83 7.36
CA HIS A 222 -4.99 1.84 6.87
C HIS A 222 -5.06 3.14 7.70
N GLY A 223 -4.27 3.27 8.74
CA GLY A 223 -4.35 4.41 9.67
C GLY A 223 -3.47 5.60 9.32
N ASN A 224 -2.67 5.51 8.29
CA ASN A 224 -1.69 6.51 7.93
C ASN A 224 -2.24 7.71 7.14
N ARG A 225 -3.53 7.74 6.85
CA ARG A 225 -4.23 8.87 6.24
C ARG A 225 -5.42 9.27 7.08
N PHE A 226 -5.76 10.54 7.02
CA PHE A 226 -6.95 11.06 7.69
C PHE A 226 -8.23 10.55 7.00
N GLY A 227 -8.61 9.30 7.29
CA GLY A 227 -9.84 8.67 6.80
C GLY A 227 -9.73 7.82 5.55
N GLY A 228 -8.51 7.50 5.08
CA GLY A 228 -8.31 6.57 3.97
C GLY A 228 -6.98 5.84 4.10
N GLY A 229 -6.92 4.60 3.67
CA GLY A 229 -5.71 3.81 3.62
C GLY A 229 -4.69 4.36 2.63
N ALA A 230 -3.42 4.11 2.85
CA ALA A 230 -2.37 4.28 1.85
C ALA A 230 -1.81 2.92 1.52
N HIS A 231 -2.51 2.23 0.65
CA HIS A 231 -2.04 0.97 0.11
C HIS A 231 -1.13 1.22 -1.07
N PHE A 232 -0.08 0.42 -1.13
CA PHE A 232 0.78 0.30 -2.29
C PHE A 232 0.78 -1.15 -2.73
N PHE A 233 1.15 -1.40 -3.97
CA PHE A 233 1.46 -2.75 -4.40
C PHE A 233 2.96 -2.97 -4.37
N GLN A 234 3.37 -4.07 -3.74
CA GLN A 234 4.73 -4.60 -3.81
C GLN A 234 4.73 -5.97 -4.45
N GLN A 235 5.88 -6.38 -4.95
CA GLN A 235 5.99 -7.60 -5.73
C GLN A 235 7.15 -8.47 -5.29
N LEU A 236 6.84 -9.76 -5.17
CA LEU A 236 7.84 -10.82 -5.11
C LEU A 236 7.80 -11.64 -6.40
N THR A 237 8.93 -12.14 -6.82
CA THR A 237 9.03 -13.12 -7.91
C THR A 237 9.83 -14.34 -7.49
N THR A 238 9.51 -15.47 -8.13
CA THR A 238 10.27 -16.72 -8.00
C THR A 238 10.12 -17.58 -9.25
N THR A 239 11.13 -18.41 -9.52
CA THR A 239 11.09 -19.43 -10.55
C THR A 239 11.05 -20.85 -9.98
N ASP A 240 11.29 -21.01 -8.67
CA ASP A 240 11.46 -22.31 -8.00
C ASP A 240 10.66 -22.46 -6.71
N PHE A 241 9.92 -21.42 -6.27
CA PHE A 241 9.18 -21.33 -5.00
C PHE A 241 10.04 -21.48 -3.73
N VAL A 242 11.36 -21.50 -3.88
CA VAL A 242 12.33 -21.58 -2.79
C VAL A 242 13.10 -20.28 -2.63
N ASN A 243 13.52 -19.70 -3.76
CA ASN A 243 14.25 -18.46 -3.81
C ASN A 243 13.31 -17.35 -4.36
N TRP A 244 13.15 -16.32 -3.56
CA TRP A 244 12.27 -15.21 -3.87
C TRP A 244 13.05 -13.91 -3.96
N THR A 245 12.62 -13.04 -4.86
CA THR A 245 13.11 -11.67 -4.95
C THR A 245 11.98 -10.70 -4.66
N ASP A 246 12.14 -9.87 -3.64
CA ASP A 246 11.26 -8.74 -3.35
C ASP A 246 11.78 -7.53 -4.15
N HIS A 247 10.98 -7.07 -5.08
CA HIS A 247 11.31 -5.94 -5.96
C HIS A 247 10.91 -4.58 -5.38
N GLY A 248 10.18 -4.58 -4.26
CA GLY A 248 9.59 -3.37 -3.70
C GLY A 248 8.32 -2.92 -4.45
N PRO A 249 8.00 -1.63 -4.41
CA PRO A 249 6.79 -1.09 -5.05
C PRO A 249 6.80 -1.28 -6.57
N ILE A 250 5.68 -1.75 -7.13
CA ILE A 250 5.53 -1.90 -8.59
C ILE A 250 5.31 -0.55 -9.29
N PHE A 251 4.71 0.41 -8.60
CA PHE A 251 4.62 1.83 -8.96
C PHE A 251 4.38 2.68 -7.70
N VAL A 252 4.51 3.98 -7.83
CA VAL A 252 4.37 4.94 -6.73
C VAL A 252 3.14 5.81 -6.95
N LEU A 253 2.35 6.04 -5.89
CA LEU A 253 1.25 7.00 -5.91
C LEU A 253 1.81 8.43 -5.86
N GLU A 254 1.24 9.30 -6.68
CA GLU A 254 1.72 10.69 -6.81
C GLU A 254 1.17 11.63 -5.72
N LYS A 255 0.02 11.31 -5.18
CA LYS A 255 -0.68 12.17 -4.23
C LYS A 255 -0.96 11.45 -2.91
N PRO A 256 -0.85 12.14 -1.76
CA PRO A 256 -1.03 11.53 -0.45
C PRO A 256 -2.47 11.06 -0.20
N TRP A 257 -3.44 11.56 -0.93
CA TRP A 257 -4.86 11.16 -0.84
C TRP A 257 -5.25 10.03 -1.79
N GLN A 258 -4.34 9.56 -2.63
CA GLN A 258 -4.58 8.42 -3.49
C GLN A 258 -4.36 7.11 -2.72
N SER A 259 -5.12 6.10 -3.07
CA SER A 259 -5.02 4.74 -2.55
C SER A 259 -5.35 3.76 -3.65
N VAL A 260 -4.91 2.53 -3.52
CA VAL A 260 -5.22 1.46 -4.47
C VAL A 260 -6.05 0.38 -3.77
N GLY A 261 -6.95 -0.22 -4.50
CA GLY A 261 -7.68 -1.41 -4.14
C GLY A 261 -7.10 -2.65 -4.83
N THR A 262 -7.51 -3.84 -4.44
CA THR A 262 -6.99 -5.07 -5.04
C THR A 262 -7.30 -5.18 -6.54
N GLY A 263 -6.68 -6.13 -7.21
CA GLY A 263 -6.82 -6.30 -8.65
C GLY A 263 -6.20 -7.59 -9.17
N THR A 264 -5.83 -7.60 -10.42
CA THR A 264 -5.20 -8.77 -11.07
C THR A 264 -4.10 -8.36 -12.05
N MET A 265 -3.09 -9.22 -12.14
CA MET A 265 -2.07 -9.14 -13.17
C MET A 265 -2.45 -10.09 -14.33
N PHE A 266 -2.25 -9.63 -15.56
CA PHE A 266 -2.44 -10.43 -16.76
C PHE A 266 -1.42 -10.06 -17.84
N HIS A 267 -1.19 -10.98 -18.76
CA HIS A 267 -0.36 -10.74 -19.93
C HIS A 267 -1.26 -10.57 -21.17
N TRP A 268 -0.98 -9.54 -21.95
CA TRP A 268 -1.68 -9.27 -23.19
C TRP A 268 -0.69 -8.94 -24.30
N ARG A 269 -0.66 -9.78 -25.30
CA ARG A 269 0.28 -9.73 -26.42
C ARG A 269 1.74 -9.72 -25.93
N ASP A 270 2.40 -8.59 -25.98
CA ASP A 270 3.81 -8.42 -25.62
C ASP A 270 4.04 -7.64 -24.31
N LYS A 271 2.97 -7.40 -23.53
CA LYS A 271 3.03 -6.59 -22.32
C LYS A 271 2.32 -7.23 -21.14
N TYR A 272 2.79 -6.86 -19.97
CA TYR A 272 2.12 -7.15 -18.72
C TYR A 272 1.24 -5.98 -18.32
N TYR A 273 0.08 -6.29 -17.80
CA TYR A 273 -0.88 -5.32 -17.27
C TYR A 273 -1.24 -5.70 -15.85
N PHE A 274 -1.52 -4.68 -15.06
CA PHE A 274 -2.10 -4.83 -13.74
C PHE A 274 -3.36 -3.98 -13.66
N ALA A 275 -4.52 -4.63 -13.52
CA ALA A 275 -5.79 -3.97 -13.31
C ALA A 275 -6.04 -3.88 -11.80
N TYR A 276 -6.43 -2.72 -11.29
CA TYR A 276 -6.60 -2.50 -9.86
C TYR A 276 -7.64 -1.42 -9.55
N GLY A 277 -8.22 -1.48 -8.35
CA GLY A 277 -9.04 -0.40 -7.83
C GLY A 277 -8.18 0.83 -7.55
N PHE A 278 -8.69 2.02 -7.88
CA PHE A 278 -8.04 3.28 -7.63
C PHE A 278 -8.98 4.24 -6.92
N HIS A 279 -8.56 4.68 -5.74
CA HIS A 279 -9.41 5.48 -4.87
C HIS A 279 -8.79 6.83 -4.55
N THR A 280 -9.62 7.85 -4.55
CA THR A 280 -9.27 9.15 -3.99
C THR A 280 -9.88 9.26 -2.60
N SER A 281 -9.04 9.50 -1.59
CA SER A 281 -9.48 9.67 -0.20
C SER A 281 -10.46 10.84 -0.08
N ARG A 282 -11.42 10.74 0.85
CA ARG A 282 -12.33 11.83 1.21
C ARG A 282 -11.64 13.05 1.81
N ASN A 283 -10.38 12.94 2.20
CA ASN A 283 -9.61 13.98 2.87
C ASN A 283 -8.68 14.71 1.90
N ILE A 284 -9.16 15.04 0.72
CA ILE A 284 -8.47 15.92 -0.21
C ILE A 284 -8.78 17.39 0.11
N PRO A 285 -7.91 18.33 -0.28
CA PRO A 285 -8.17 19.77 -0.10
C PRO A 285 -9.49 20.24 -0.74
N ASP A 286 -10.17 21.21 -0.10
CA ASP A 286 -11.53 21.70 -0.46
C ASP A 286 -11.67 22.22 -1.86
N GLU A 287 -10.67 22.89 -2.35
CA GLU A 287 -10.64 23.37 -3.73
C GLU A 287 -10.92 22.25 -4.73
N HIS A 288 -10.81 21.02 -4.24
CA HIS A 288 -10.96 19.81 -5.01
C HIS A 288 -12.18 18.97 -4.62
N LEU A 289 -12.88 19.29 -3.55
CA LEU A 289 -13.99 18.51 -3.00
C LEU A 289 -15.34 19.19 -3.13
N TYR A 290 -15.72 19.69 -4.21
CA TYR A 290 -17.04 20.34 -4.36
C TYR A 290 -18.21 19.52 -3.79
N GLY A 291 -18.30 19.40 -2.46
CA GLY A 291 -19.48 18.93 -1.75
C GLY A 291 -20.09 17.59 -2.20
N ARG A 292 -19.48 16.91 -3.15
CA ARG A 292 -19.94 15.61 -3.63
C ARG A 292 -19.27 14.49 -2.88
N ASP A 293 -20.09 13.55 -2.43
CA ASP A 293 -19.59 12.25 -2.00
C ASP A 293 -18.84 11.60 -3.17
N ILE A 294 -17.55 11.31 -2.97
CA ILE A 294 -16.70 10.65 -3.97
C ILE A 294 -17.31 9.31 -4.39
N TYR A 295 -18.01 8.63 -3.48
CA TYR A 295 -18.71 7.38 -3.79
C TYR A 295 -19.98 7.58 -4.64
N GLU A 296 -20.61 8.74 -4.63
CA GLU A 296 -21.70 9.03 -5.55
C GLU A 296 -21.22 9.20 -6.98
N GLN A 297 -20.04 9.80 -7.18
CA GLN A 297 -19.41 9.87 -8.50
C GLN A 297 -19.17 8.47 -9.09
N TYR A 298 -18.90 7.53 -8.24
CA TYR A 298 -18.62 6.15 -8.55
C TYR A 298 -19.87 5.42 -9.09
N ARG A 299 -21.04 5.72 -8.54
CA ARG A 299 -22.30 5.08 -8.92
C ARG A 299 -22.94 5.65 -10.18
N GLU A 300 -22.66 6.90 -10.49
CA GLU A 300 -23.37 7.63 -11.55
C GLU A 300 -22.98 7.23 -12.98
N ASN A 301 -21.87 6.53 -13.18
CA ASN A 301 -21.32 6.37 -14.53
C ASN A 301 -20.68 5.01 -14.74
N GLY A 302 -21.44 4.07 -15.24
CA GLY A 302 -20.89 2.86 -15.84
C GLY A 302 -20.14 3.20 -17.14
N TYR A 303 -18.93 3.74 -17.01
CA TYR A 303 -18.09 3.94 -18.19
C TYR A 303 -17.57 2.60 -18.67
N THR A 304 -17.89 2.28 -19.89
CA THR A 304 -17.39 1.09 -20.59
C THR A 304 -16.09 1.38 -21.33
N LYS A 305 -15.68 2.64 -21.39
CA LYS A 305 -14.46 3.10 -22.05
C LYS A 305 -13.53 3.79 -21.06
N ALA A 306 -12.24 3.63 -21.27
CA ALA A 306 -11.24 4.34 -20.49
C ALA A 306 -11.30 5.85 -20.76
N VAL A 307 -11.27 6.62 -19.67
CA VAL A 307 -11.33 8.08 -19.66
C VAL A 307 -10.03 8.62 -19.09
N SER A 308 -9.47 9.69 -19.67
CA SER A 308 -8.25 10.30 -19.15
C SER A 308 -8.49 11.05 -17.84
N TYR A 309 -7.45 11.19 -17.05
CA TYR A 309 -7.52 11.99 -15.83
C TYR A 309 -7.90 13.44 -16.11
N ASP A 310 -7.38 14.03 -17.18
CA ASP A 310 -7.72 15.41 -17.58
C ASP A 310 -9.23 15.55 -17.88
N GLU A 311 -9.83 14.57 -18.54
CA GLU A 311 -11.27 14.58 -18.78
C GLU A 311 -12.07 14.50 -17.49
N ILE A 312 -11.61 13.67 -16.53
CA ILE A 312 -12.24 13.54 -15.21
C ILE A 312 -12.15 14.86 -14.44
N TYR A 313 -10.96 15.45 -14.35
CA TYR A 313 -10.74 16.71 -13.66
C TYR A 313 -11.50 17.88 -14.32
N ASN A 314 -11.49 17.96 -15.64
CA ASN A 314 -12.25 18.99 -16.38
C ASN A 314 -13.76 18.87 -16.20
N ALA A 315 -14.26 17.67 -15.91
CA ALA A 315 -15.66 17.45 -15.53
C ALA A 315 -15.95 17.78 -14.05
N GLY A 316 -14.98 18.28 -13.30
CA GLY A 316 -15.09 18.55 -11.86
C GLY A 316 -15.21 17.28 -11.02
N LYS A 317 -14.62 16.19 -11.47
CA LYS A 317 -14.63 14.87 -10.81
C LYS A 317 -13.21 14.45 -10.42
N TYR A 318 -13.12 13.38 -9.64
CA TYR A 318 -11.87 12.80 -9.18
C TYR A 318 -11.66 11.40 -9.76
N PRO A 319 -10.42 11.02 -10.06
CA PRO A 319 -10.08 9.65 -10.40
C PRO A 319 -10.50 8.72 -9.26
N ASN A 320 -11.49 7.89 -9.53
CA ASN A 320 -12.03 6.91 -8.60
C ASN A 320 -12.70 5.78 -9.39
N GLY A 321 -12.28 4.54 -9.20
CA GLY A 321 -12.76 3.40 -9.98
C GLY A 321 -11.68 2.36 -10.18
N ALA A 322 -11.49 1.86 -11.40
CA ALA A 322 -10.43 0.93 -11.76
C ALA A 322 -9.44 1.56 -12.72
N ASN A 323 -8.18 1.25 -12.55
CA ASN A 323 -7.11 1.70 -13.42
C ASN A 323 -6.25 0.53 -13.90
N LEU A 324 -5.41 0.80 -14.86
CA LEU A 324 -4.41 -0.12 -15.39
C LEU A 324 -3.01 0.45 -15.17
N ALA A 325 -2.07 -0.42 -14.85
CA ALA A 325 -0.65 -0.18 -15.00
C ALA A 325 -0.09 -1.13 -16.06
N VAL A 326 0.93 -0.70 -16.79
CA VAL A 326 1.55 -1.46 -17.87
C VAL A 326 3.04 -1.61 -17.63
N SER A 327 3.58 -2.77 -18.01
CA SER A 327 5.00 -3.09 -17.89
C SER A 327 5.48 -3.91 -19.08
N ASP A 328 6.75 -3.73 -19.46
CA ASP A 328 7.43 -4.53 -20.47
C ASP A 328 8.08 -5.80 -19.90
N ASP A 329 8.38 -5.81 -18.60
CA ASP A 329 9.11 -6.88 -17.91
C ASP A 329 8.32 -7.58 -16.81
N GLY A 330 7.11 -7.12 -16.51
CA GLY A 330 6.26 -7.65 -15.44
C GLY A 330 6.71 -7.26 -14.03
N ILE A 331 7.68 -6.36 -13.90
CA ILE A 331 8.24 -5.90 -12.62
C ILE A 331 8.07 -4.39 -12.46
N HIS A 332 8.48 -3.63 -13.46
CA HIS A 332 8.45 -2.17 -13.44
C HIS A 332 7.20 -1.67 -14.15
N PHE A 333 6.17 -1.36 -13.39
CA PHE A 333 4.90 -0.90 -13.93
C PHE A 333 4.83 0.62 -13.96
N LYS A 334 4.18 1.14 -14.97
CA LYS A 334 3.79 2.53 -15.08
C LYS A 334 2.27 2.64 -15.00
N MET A 335 1.78 3.43 -14.06
CA MET A 335 0.36 3.77 -13.99
C MET A 335 -0.06 4.45 -15.29
N MET A 336 -1.20 4.07 -15.81
CA MET A 336 -1.79 4.74 -16.95
C MET A 336 -2.59 5.97 -16.48
N ASP A 337 -2.59 7.01 -17.29
CA ASP A 337 -3.36 8.23 -17.05
C ASP A 337 -4.84 8.12 -17.48
N LYS A 338 -5.32 6.89 -17.57
CA LYS A 338 -6.67 6.55 -17.98
C LYS A 338 -7.26 5.54 -17.03
N MET A 339 -8.53 5.70 -16.72
CA MET A 339 -9.22 4.80 -15.85
C MET A 339 -10.64 4.49 -16.33
N PHE A 340 -11.20 3.45 -15.74
CA PHE A 340 -12.59 3.08 -15.91
C PHE A 340 -13.35 3.40 -14.62
N HIS A 341 -14.59 3.85 -14.75
CA HIS A 341 -15.47 4.06 -13.61
C HIS A 341 -16.12 2.73 -13.21
N TRP A 342 -15.31 1.80 -12.83
CA TRP A 342 -15.75 0.50 -12.31
C TRP A 342 -15.68 0.47 -10.80
N GLU A 343 -16.34 -0.50 -10.25
CA GLU A 343 -16.21 -0.81 -8.85
C GLU A 343 -14.81 -1.34 -8.51
N GLU A 344 -14.54 -1.50 -7.25
CA GLU A 344 -13.34 -2.07 -6.70
C GLU A 344 -13.09 -3.52 -7.15
N ASN A 345 -11.84 -3.96 -7.11
CA ASN A 345 -11.38 -5.32 -7.35
C ASN A 345 -11.63 -5.86 -8.78
N PRO A 346 -11.16 -5.16 -9.83
CA PRO A 346 -11.26 -5.68 -11.18
C PRO A 346 -10.40 -6.92 -11.34
N SER A 347 -11.02 -8.02 -11.76
CA SER A 347 -10.31 -9.24 -12.12
C SER A 347 -10.34 -9.46 -13.61
N VAL A 348 -9.20 -9.26 -14.25
CA VAL A 348 -9.04 -9.37 -15.69
C VAL A 348 -8.27 -10.63 -16.05
N TYR A 349 -8.73 -11.31 -17.08
CA TYR A 349 -8.10 -12.50 -17.60
C TYR A 349 -7.99 -12.45 -19.13
N SER A 350 -6.85 -12.88 -19.64
CA SER A 350 -6.62 -13.08 -21.07
C SER A 350 -6.51 -14.56 -21.38
N PHE A 351 -7.36 -15.06 -22.24
CA PHE A 351 -7.37 -16.48 -22.60
C PHE A 351 -6.40 -16.82 -23.73
N ASP A 352 -6.25 -15.95 -24.71
CA ASP A 352 -5.64 -16.24 -26.00
C ASP A 352 -4.84 -15.07 -26.61
N ASN A 353 -4.65 -13.99 -25.85
CA ASN A 353 -4.12 -12.71 -26.37
C ASN A 353 -4.99 -12.02 -27.44
N GLU A 354 -6.20 -12.48 -27.67
CA GLU A 354 -7.14 -11.88 -28.62
C GLU A 354 -8.36 -11.29 -27.93
N SER A 355 -8.76 -11.87 -26.80
CA SER A 355 -9.91 -11.44 -26.02
C SER A 355 -9.58 -11.33 -24.54
N LEU A 356 -10.23 -10.38 -23.87
CA LEU A 356 -10.16 -10.15 -22.44
C LEU A 356 -11.52 -10.35 -21.81
N MET A 357 -11.51 -10.97 -20.64
CA MET A 357 -12.67 -11.06 -19.77
C MET A 357 -12.36 -10.40 -18.44
N MET A 358 -13.33 -9.68 -17.90
CA MET A 358 -13.25 -9.09 -16.58
C MET A 358 -14.48 -9.45 -15.76
N CYS A 359 -14.25 -9.83 -14.51
CA CYS A 359 -15.30 -9.92 -13.52
C CYS A 359 -15.16 -8.78 -12.52
N ILE A 360 -16.18 -7.96 -12.40
CA ILE A 360 -16.23 -6.82 -11.48
C ILE A 360 -17.68 -6.48 -11.18
N GLY A 361 -17.96 -6.07 -9.95
CA GLY A 361 -19.32 -5.77 -9.52
C GLY A 361 -20.26 -6.96 -9.76
N ASN A 362 -21.38 -6.73 -10.41
CA ASN A 362 -22.39 -7.73 -10.70
C ASN A 362 -22.39 -8.17 -12.17
N GLY A 363 -21.23 -8.50 -12.71
CA GLY A 363 -21.21 -8.90 -14.10
C GLY A 363 -19.85 -9.39 -14.62
N ILE A 364 -19.94 -10.01 -15.80
CA ILE A 364 -18.79 -10.32 -16.62
C ILE A 364 -18.79 -9.39 -17.82
N TRP A 365 -17.63 -8.85 -18.09
CA TRP A 365 -17.36 -7.91 -19.16
C TRP A 365 -16.31 -8.47 -20.09
N ASN A 366 -16.41 -8.18 -21.39
CA ASN A 366 -15.44 -8.60 -22.38
C ASN A 366 -14.96 -7.40 -23.20
N ALA A 367 -13.70 -7.45 -23.65
CA ALA A 367 -13.08 -6.46 -24.52
C ALA A 367 -12.06 -7.10 -25.47
N ASP A 368 -11.80 -6.42 -26.58
CA ASP A 368 -10.79 -6.83 -27.56
C ASP A 368 -9.38 -6.28 -27.26
N SER A 369 -9.28 -5.41 -26.26
CA SER A 369 -8.00 -4.85 -25.80
C SER A 369 -8.14 -4.21 -24.41
N PRO A 370 -7.06 -4.06 -23.63
CA PRO A 370 -7.11 -3.51 -22.28
C PRO A 370 -7.75 -2.12 -22.19
N LEU A 371 -7.49 -1.26 -23.16
CA LEU A 371 -8.07 0.10 -23.26
C LEU A 371 -9.24 0.20 -24.24
N GLY A 372 -9.73 -0.93 -24.71
CA GLY A 372 -10.89 -0.99 -25.60
C GLY A 372 -12.21 -0.70 -24.86
N GLU A 373 -13.30 -0.86 -25.61
CA GLU A 373 -14.63 -0.81 -25.04
C GLU A 373 -14.99 -2.14 -24.38
N TRP A 374 -15.30 -2.08 -23.10
CA TRP A 374 -15.76 -3.23 -22.34
C TRP A 374 -17.28 -3.38 -22.45
N LYS A 375 -17.72 -4.56 -22.80
CA LYS A 375 -19.14 -4.88 -22.98
C LYS A 375 -19.58 -5.85 -21.90
N LEU A 376 -20.68 -5.51 -21.22
CA LEU A 376 -21.31 -6.42 -20.27
C LEU A 376 -21.95 -7.59 -21.00
N THR A 377 -21.39 -8.78 -20.86
CA THR A 377 -21.84 -9.98 -21.55
C THR A 377 -22.65 -10.92 -20.66
N ASN A 378 -22.40 -10.89 -19.35
CA ASN A 378 -23.17 -11.66 -18.39
C ASN A 378 -23.57 -10.79 -17.20
N PRO A 379 -24.72 -10.09 -17.28
CA PRO A 379 -25.21 -9.27 -16.19
C PRO A 379 -25.73 -10.14 -15.04
N GLY A 380 -25.47 -9.73 -13.81
CA GLY A 380 -25.90 -10.43 -12.60
C GLY A 380 -25.09 -11.65 -12.24
N PHE A 381 -23.89 -11.81 -12.82
CA PHE A 381 -22.91 -12.78 -12.36
C PHE A 381 -22.09 -12.20 -11.18
N PRO A 382 -21.83 -12.93 -10.09
CA PRO A 382 -22.25 -14.32 -9.84
C PRO A 382 -23.74 -14.42 -9.50
N PRO A 383 -24.38 -15.52 -9.91
CA PRO A 383 -25.76 -15.74 -9.54
C PRO A 383 -25.84 -15.96 -8.02
N CYS A 384 -26.74 -15.25 -7.37
CA CYS A 384 -27.06 -15.50 -5.98
C CYS A 384 -27.88 -16.76 -5.84
N GLY A 385 -27.22 -17.82 -5.44
CA GLY A 385 -27.92 -19.02 -4.97
C GLY A 385 -28.54 -18.79 -3.60
N GLU A 386 -29.56 -19.58 -3.27
CA GLU A 386 -30.22 -19.56 -1.96
C GLU A 386 -29.30 -19.79 -0.76
N ARG A 387 -28.07 -20.26 -1.02
CA ARG A 387 -27.03 -20.52 0.00
C ARG A 387 -26.13 -19.34 0.29
N SER A 388 -26.14 -18.31 -0.54
CA SER A 388 -25.35 -17.11 -0.33
C SER A 388 -26.11 -16.17 0.58
N SER A 389 -25.81 -16.19 1.87
CA SER A 389 -26.22 -15.13 2.81
C SER A 389 -25.43 -13.84 2.59
N MET A 390 -24.50 -13.84 1.67
CA MET A 390 -23.60 -12.75 1.35
C MET A 390 -23.95 -12.10 0.03
N ARG A 391 -23.61 -10.84 -0.07
CA ARG A 391 -23.97 -9.87 -1.10
C ARG A 391 -23.79 -10.40 -2.53
N ASN A 392 -24.67 -9.95 -3.42
CA ASN A 392 -24.58 -10.08 -4.88
C ASN A 392 -23.41 -9.26 -5.45
N SER A 393 -22.18 -9.49 -4.97
CA SER A 393 -21.03 -8.79 -5.49
C SER A 393 -19.87 -9.75 -5.68
N SER A 394 -19.12 -9.53 -6.75
CA SER A 394 -17.85 -10.20 -6.93
C SER A 394 -16.83 -9.61 -5.99
N GLU A 395 -16.39 -10.40 -5.02
CA GLU A 395 -15.30 -10.04 -4.14
C GLU A 395 -14.04 -10.81 -4.57
N CYS A 396 -13.02 -10.06 -4.99
CA CYS A 396 -11.70 -10.58 -5.32
C CYS A 396 -11.72 -11.84 -6.20
N PRO A 397 -12.38 -11.84 -7.37
CA PRO A 397 -12.44 -13.02 -8.21
C PRO A 397 -11.06 -13.41 -8.73
N SER A 398 -10.81 -14.72 -8.78
CA SER A 398 -9.60 -15.30 -9.37
C SER A 398 -10.00 -16.25 -10.49
N PHE A 399 -9.26 -16.17 -11.60
CA PHE A 399 -9.50 -16.99 -12.79
C PHE A 399 -8.36 -17.97 -13.02
N PHE A 400 -8.69 -19.14 -13.48
CA PHE A 400 -7.72 -20.08 -14.02
C PHE A 400 -8.37 -21.02 -15.04
N SER A 401 -7.55 -21.56 -15.93
CA SER A 401 -7.98 -22.56 -16.91
C SER A 401 -7.36 -23.91 -16.59
N LYS A 402 -8.14 -24.97 -16.67
CA LYS A 402 -7.67 -26.34 -16.47
C LYS A 402 -8.54 -27.35 -17.24
N ASN A 403 -7.89 -28.26 -17.96
CA ASN A 403 -8.55 -29.35 -18.70
C ASN A 403 -9.62 -28.85 -19.69
N GLY A 404 -9.44 -27.68 -20.28
CA GLY A 404 -10.37 -27.09 -21.26
C GLY A 404 -11.59 -26.41 -20.64
N TYR A 405 -11.58 -26.19 -19.34
CA TYR A 405 -12.57 -25.40 -18.64
C TYR A 405 -11.95 -24.16 -18.05
N ASN A 406 -12.70 -23.07 -17.97
CA ASN A 406 -12.34 -21.88 -17.23
C ASN A 406 -13.06 -21.87 -15.89
N TYR A 407 -12.35 -21.48 -14.86
CA TYR A 407 -12.85 -21.46 -13.49
C TYR A 407 -12.79 -20.04 -12.95
N ILE A 408 -13.79 -19.70 -12.14
CA ILE A 408 -13.82 -18.46 -11.35
C ILE A 408 -14.02 -18.85 -9.90
N ILE A 409 -13.12 -18.38 -9.04
CA ILE A 409 -13.25 -18.46 -7.59
C ILE A 409 -13.46 -17.05 -7.07
N MET A 410 -14.47 -16.84 -6.24
CA MET A 410 -14.74 -15.57 -5.57
C MET A 410 -14.67 -15.76 -4.06
N GLY A 411 -14.00 -14.84 -3.39
CA GLY A 411 -14.01 -14.80 -1.95
C GLY A 411 -15.44 -14.70 -1.43
N LEU A 412 -15.80 -15.49 -0.42
CA LEU A 412 -17.08 -15.48 0.27
C LEU A 412 -18.31 -15.85 -0.58
N THR A 413 -18.23 -15.96 -1.90
CA THR A 413 -19.39 -16.11 -2.76
C THR A 413 -19.48 -17.49 -3.40
N GLY A 414 -18.40 -18.02 -3.98
CA GLY A 414 -18.47 -19.35 -4.57
C GLY A 414 -17.37 -19.70 -5.56
N PHE A 415 -17.64 -20.76 -6.27
CA PHE A 415 -16.75 -21.38 -7.23
C PHE A 415 -17.55 -21.82 -8.44
N TRP A 416 -17.19 -21.31 -9.61
CA TRP A 416 -17.86 -21.62 -10.87
C TRP A 416 -16.87 -22.12 -11.90
N ARG A 417 -17.36 -22.93 -12.82
CA ARG A 417 -16.63 -23.27 -14.05
C ARG A 417 -17.51 -22.99 -15.26
N THR A 418 -16.88 -22.68 -16.38
CA THR A 418 -17.58 -22.63 -17.65
C THR A 418 -17.77 -24.03 -18.22
N GLU A 419 -18.89 -24.27 -18.83
CA GLU A 419 -19.00 -25.31 -19.85
C GLU A 419 -18.11 -24.87 -21.03
N LYS A 420 -17.33 -25.69 -21.60
CA LYS A 420 -16.29 -25.48 -22.63
C LYS A 420 -16.50 -24.34 -23.67
N ASP A 421 -17.72 -23.83 -23.77
CA ASP A 421 -18.09 -22.68 -24.61
C ASP A 421 -17.63 -21.32 -24.06
N GLY A 422 -17.22 -21.24 -22.80
CA GLY A 422 -16.83 -19.99 -22.14
C GLY A 422 -17.99 -19.10 -21.72
N GLU A 423 -19.22 -19.42 -22.07
CA GLU A 423 -20.41 -18.59 -21.84
C GLU A 423 -21.26 -19.07 -20.66
N THR A 424 -21.37 -20.39 -20.52
CA THR A 424 -22.19 -20.99 -19.46
C THR A 424 -21.35 -21.30 -18.25
N TYR A 425 -21.72 -20.73 -17.11
CA TYR A 425 -21.05 -20.98 -15.83
C TYR A 425 -21.91 -21.88 -14.94
N ILE A 426 -21.28 -22.93 -14.45
CA ILE A 426 -21.90 -23.90 -13.53
C ILE A 426 -21.40 -23.64 -12.13
N ASP A 427 -22.32 -23.49 -11.18
CA ASP A 427 -22.02 -23.44 -9.76
C ASP A 427 -21.53 -24.81 -9.28
N CYS A 428 -20.24 -24.94 -9.05
CA CYS A 428 -19.63 -26.19 -8.63
C CYS A 428 -20.05 -26.61 -7.22
N ALA A 429 -20.52 -25.71 -6.38
CA ALA A 429 -21.06 -26.05 -5.07
C ALA A 429 -22.46 -26.66 -5.20
N ALA A 430 -23.29 -26.24 -6.15
CA ALA A 430 -24.61 -26.78 -6.40
C ALA A 430 -24.58 -28.21 -6.96
N GLU A 431 -23.51 -28.59 -7.64
CA GLU A 431 -23.31 -29.94 -8.19
C GLU A 431 -22.76 -30.95 -7.18
N GLY A 432 -22.68 -30.61 -5.89
CA GLY A 432 -22.16 -31.51 -4.86
C GLY A 432 -20.63 -31.58 -4.80
N HIS A 433 -19.95 -30.70 -5.50
CA HIS A 433 -18.52 -30.48 -5.32
C HIS A 433 -18.31 -29.51 -4.15
N ASP A 434 -18.78 -29.92 -2.99
CA ASP A 434 -18.84 -29.10 -1.81
C ASP A 434 -17.42 -28.80 -1.31
N ILE A 435 -16.89 -27.65 -1.70
CA ILE A 435 -15.73 -27.04 -1.04
C ILE A 435 -16.16 -26.59 0.38
N TYR A 436 -17.45 -26.63 0.65
CA TYR A 436 -18.12 -26.11 1.83
C TYR A 436 -18.75 -27.22 2.67
N ASP A 437 -18.02 -28.20 3.02
CA ASP A 437 -18.48 -29.11 4.07
C ASP A 437 -18.46 -28.39 5.44
N GLY A 438 -19.11 -27.24 5.48
CA GLY A 438 -19.37 -26.43 6.66
C GLY A 438 -18.16 -25.77 7.30
N LEU A 439 -16.95 -25.95 6.78
CA LEU A 439 -15.72 -25.54 7.46
C LEU A 439 -14.76 -24.66 6.63
N LEU A 440 -14.97 -24.52 5.34
CA LEU A 440 -14.13 -23.67 4.49
C LEU A 440 -15.01 -22.61 3.84
N VAL A 441 -15.21 -21.53 4.54
CA VAL A 441 -15.53 -20.26 3.87
C VAL A 441 -14.26 -19.91 3.08
N PRO A 442 -14.29 -19.83 1.75
CA PRO A 442 -13.16 -19.29 1.02
C PRO A 442 -13.00 -17.85 1.49
N MET A 443 -12.17 -17.63 2.42
CA MET A 443 -11.46 -16.37 2.56
C MET A 443 -10.75 -16.20 1.23
N ALA A 444 -10.74 -15.00 0.64
CA ALA A 444 -10.08 -14.69 -0.62
C ALA A 444 -8.84 -15.59 -0.84
N VAL A 445 -9.09 -16.78 -1.35
CA VAL A 445 -8.04 -17.76 -1.58
C VAL A 445 -7.53 -17.41 -2.95
N ASN A 446 -6.50 -16.62 -2.99
CA ASN A 446 -5.63 -16.60 -4.15
C ASN A 446 -5.06 -18.03 -4.29
N VAL A 447 -5.80 -18.88 -4.94
CA VAL A 447 -5.29 -20.21 -5.29
C VAL A 447 -4.25 -20.00 -6.36
N SER A 448 -2.99 -19.91 -5.94
CA SER A 448 -1.89 -20.08 -6.86
C SER A 448 -1.90 -21.54 -7.31
N VAL A 449 -2.70 -21.85 -8.28
CA VAL A 449 -2.50 -23.06 -9.02
C VAL A 449 -1.30 -22.79 -9.92
N LYS A 450 -0.13 -23.36 -9.57
CA LYS A 450 0.89 -23.55 -10.58
C LYS A 450 0.16 -24.21 -11.75
N PRO A 451 0.03 -23.58 -12.93
CA PRO A 451 -0.46 -24.30 -14.07
C PRO A 451 0.46 -25.50 -14.17
N THR A 452 -0.08 -26.69 -13.96
CA THR A 452 0.67 -27.89 -14.30
C THR A 452 0.84 -27.79 -15.80
N CYS A 453 1.98 -27.23 -16.15
CA CYS A 453 2.39 -27.12 -17.52
C CYS A 453 2.23 -28.46 -18.20
N GLN A 454 1.64 -28.46 -19.33
CA GLN A 454 2.34 -29.13 -20.36
C GLN A 454 3.29 -28.27 -21.06
#